data_f2444414e942cb51ef9c74600ae33265
#
_entry.id   f2444414e942cb51ef9c74600ae33265
#
_cell.length_a   1.000
_cell.length_b   1.000
_cell.length_c   1.000
_cell.angle_alpha   90.00
_cell.angle_beta   90.00
_cell.angle_gamma   90.00
#
_symmetry.space_group_name_H-M   'P 1'
#
loop_
_entity.id
_entity.type
_entity.pdbx_description
1 polymer ?
#
loop_
_entity_poly.entity_id
_entity_poly.type
_entity_poly.pdbx_seq_one_letter_code
_entity_poly.pdbx_strand_id
1 'polypeptide(L)'
;MYKRQVVEGLTAKYNQLRDASFTLHKGEILGVAGLDGSGRTELLETLFGYRTRQSGTIKKFNFGFRAAQGGTPEDYSMEVHDINGTQVGEEISNLSPNSAIKQGFALVTEERRATGIFGILDIRANTVIANLKNYKLGKFPLLSDAKMARDTDRMIEAMHIKTPSQRQQIKNLSGGNQQKVIFGRWMLTNPDVLLLDDPTRGIDVGAKYEIYELIQSLAKQGKSIIMVSSEMPELLGTCNRILVMSAGQIAGEYVPTGDGKVDQEKILELAAKNL
;
A
#
# COMPACT_ATOMS: atom_id res chain seq x y z
N MET A 1 12.25 13.25 -8.91
CA MET A 1 11.14 12.40 -8.42
C MET A 1 10.59 13.01 -7.14
N TYR A 2 9.27 13.23 -7.04
CA TYR A 2 8.69 13.96 -5.91
C TYR A 2 8.53 13.05 -4.69
N LYS A 3 8.93 13.55 -3.50
CA LYS A 3 8.78 12.82 -2.25
C LYS A 3 7.29 12.67 -1.89
N ARG A 4 6.83 11.47 -1.59
CA ARG A 4 5.51 11.19 -1.01
C ARG A 4 5.58 11.07 0.50
N GLN A 5 6.62 10.38 0.97
CA GLN A 5 6.90 10.20 2.39
C GLN A 5 8.39 10.22 2.67
N VAL A 6 8.75 10.67 3.85
CA VAL A 6 10.08 10.47 4.45
C VAL A 6 9.85 9.83 5.81
N VAL A 7 10.50 8.70 6.02
CA VAL A 7 10.52 7.94 7.27
C VAL A 7 11.92 8.06 7.84
N GLU A 8 12.02 8.46 9.12
CA GLU A 8 13.29 8.69 9.80
C GLU A 8 13.29 7.99 11.15
N GLY A 9 14.24 7.08 11.39
CA GLY A 9 14.46 6.43 12.66
C GLY A 9 13.30 5.55 13.17
N LEU A 10 12.46 5.01 12.27
CA LEU A 10 11.28 4.27 12.65
C LEU A 10 11.64 2.99 13.39
N THR A 11 11.19 2.91 14.64
CA THR A 11 11.42 1.76 15.52
C THR A 11 10.10 1.28 16.10
N ALA A 12 9.85 -0.02 16.01
CA ALA A 12 8.69 -0.68 16.62
C ALA A 12 8.99 -1.13 18.05
N LYS A 13 7.95 -1.22 18.87
CA LYS A 13 8.05 -1.83 20.20
C LYS A 13 8.54 -3.28 20.07
N TYR A 14 9.35 -3.73 21.02
CA TYR A 14 9.97 -5.05 21.06
C TYR A 14 11.09 -5.33 20.03
N ASN A 15 11.73 -4.27 19.49
CA ASN A 15 12.93 -4.34 18.64
C ASN A 15 12.83 -5.20 17.36
N GLN A 16 11.63 -5.50 16.90
CA GLN A 16 11.41 -6.24 15.66
C GLN A 16 11.65 -5.38 14.40
N LEU A 17 11.59 -4.06 14.57
CA LEU A 17 11.99 -3.04 13.59
C LEU A 17 12.80 -1.99 14.32
N ARG A 18 13.99 -1.64 13.82
CA ARG A 18 14.94 -0.73 14.46
C ARG A 18 15.48 0.27 13.46
N ASP A 19 15.35 1.55 13.77
CA ASP A 19 15.98 2.68 13.07
C ASP A 19 15.79 2.66 11.53
N ALA A 20 14.60 2.27 11.06
CA ALA A 20 14.32 2.24 9.63
C ALA A 20 14.14 3.66 9.10
N SER A 21 14.96 4.02 8.10
CA SER A 21 14.93 5.34 7.46
C SER A 21 14.96 5.19 5.95
N PHE A 22 13.96 5.80 5.27
CA PHE A 22 13.87 5.77 3.81
C PHE A 22 12.94 6.87 3.29
N THR A 23 12.98 7.10 1.98
CA THR A 23 12.08 8.00 1.28
C THR A 23 11.23 7.21 0.29
N LEU A 24 9.91 7.42 0.26
CA LEU A 24 9.00 6.90 -0.76
C LEU A 24 8.60 8.05 -1.70
N HIS A 25 8.63 7.81 -3.00
CA HIS A 25 8.30 8.81 -4.00
C HIS A 25 6.89 8.61 -4.58
N LYS A 26 6.33 9.67 -5.17
CA LYS A 26 5.02 9.62 -5.81
C LYS A 26 5.06 8.71 -7.03
N GLY A 27 4.12 7.76 -7.11
CA GLY A 27 4.02 6.80 -8.21
C GLY A 27 5.12 5.74 -8.22
N GLU A 28 5.88 5.63 -7.12
CA GLU A 28 6.92 4.62 -6.95
C GLU A 28 6.33 3.30 -6.43
N ILE A 29 6.86 2.19 -6.91
CA ILE A 29 6.73 0.88 -6.31
C ILE A 29 8.06 0.56 -5.64
N LEU A 30 8.12 0.72 -4.32
CA LEU A 30 9.27 0.42 -3.47
C LEU A 30 9.15 -1.01 -2.95
N GLY A 31 10.06 -1.89 -3.37
CA GLY A 31 10.14 -3.26 -2.88
C GLY A 31 10.78 -3.33 -1.48
N VAL A 32 10.40 -4.32 -0.71
CA VAL A 32 11.06 -4.65 0.56
C VAL A 32 11.41 -6.14 0.55
N ALA A 33 12.67 -6.45 0.43
CA ALA A 33 13.25 -7.78 0.48
C ALA A 33 13.85 -8.09 1.85
N GLY A 34 14.09 -9.35 2.13
CA GLY A 34 14.77 -9.83 3.35
C GLY A 34 14.41 -11.27 3.65
N LEU A 35 15.14 -11.90 4.55
CA LEU A 35 14.83 -13.26 5.01
C LEU A 35 13.61 -13.26 5.95
N ASP A 36 13.07 -14.45 6.22
CA ASP A 36 11.98 -14.57 7.19
C ASP A 36 12.40 -14.06 8.56
N GLY A 37 11.50 -13.29 9.19
CA GLY A 37 11.79 -12.61 10.47
C GLY A 37 12.71 -11.39 10.36
N SER A 38 13.05 -10.92 9.15
CA SER A 38 13.89 -9.72 8.98
C SER A 38 13.21 -8.40 9.33
N GLY A 39 11.90 -8.39 9.63
CA GLY A 39 11.16 -7.18 10.01
C GLY A 39 10.34 -6.54 8.87
N ARG A 40 10.17 -7.20 7.73
CA ARG A 40 9.43 -6.70 6.55
C ARG A 40 7.95 -6.38 6.88
N THR A 41 7.23 -7.36 7.41
CA THR A 41 5.82 -7.21 7.84
C THR A 41 5.71 -6.17 8.95
N GLU A 42 6.64 -6.19 9.93
CA GLU A 42 6.69 -5.24 11.02
C GLU A 42 6.85 -3.79 10.53
N LEU A 43 7.60 -3.57 9.46
CA LEU A 43 7.71 -2.25 8.83
C LEU A 43 6.35 -1.76 8.34
N LEU A 44 5.62 -2.59 7.56
CA LEU A 44 4.29 -2.23 7.04
C LEU A 44 3.28 -2.01 8.16
N GLU A 45 3.24 -2.91 9.14
CA GLU A 45 2.34 -2.83 10.28
C GLU A 45 2.60 -1.59 11.15
N THR A 46 3.87 -1.20 11.32
CA THR A 46 4.24 0.01 12.06
C THR A 46 3.85 1.27 11.30
N LEU A 47 4.05 1.31 9.98
CA LEU A 47 3.60 2.41 9.12
C LEU A 47 2.08 2.56 9.12
N PHE A 48 1.35 1.45 9.20
CA PHE A 48 -0.12 1.46 9.25
C PHE A 48 -0.69 1.72 10.65
N GLY A 49 0.15 1.73 11.69
CA GLY A 49 -0.28 1.91 13.08
C GLY A 49 -0.98 0.68 13.67
N TYR A 50 -0.81 -0.49 13.06
CA TYR A 50 -1.25 -1.77 13.63
C TYR A 50 -0.28 -2.22 14.72
N ARG A 51 1.03 -2.01 14.51
CA ARG A 51 2.07 -2.23 15.50
C ARG A 51 2.49 -0.91 16.15
N THR A 52 2.71 -0.93 17.45
CA THR A 52 3.06 0.28 18.21
C THR A 52 4.44 0.81 17.82
N ARG A 53 4.49 2.05 17.34
CA ARG A 53 5.71 2.81 17.11
C ARG A 53 6.33 3.21 18.45
N GLN A 54 7.61 2.95 18.64
CA GLN A 54 8.37 3.37 19.82
C GLN A 54 9.05 4.73 19.59
N SER A 55 9.68 4.91 18.41
CA SER A 55 10.36 6.15 18.02
C SER A 55 10.35 6.34 16.51
N GLY A 56 10.89 7.45 16.06
CA GLY A 56 11.00 7.84 14.66
C GLY A 56 9.84 8.72 14.19
N THR A 57 10.00 9.30 13.02
CA THR A 57 9.05 10.22 12.41
C THR A 57 8.62 9.76 11.02
N ILE A 58 7.39 10.09 10.64
CA ILE A 58 6.85 9.87 9.31
C ILE A 58 6.36 11.23 8.82
N LYS A 59 6.95 11.75 7.74
CA LYS A 59 6.51 12.99 7.08
C LYS A 59 5.79 12.65 5.79
N LYS A 60 4.61 13.20 5.59
CA LYS A 60 3.84 13.07 4.35
C LYS A 60 3.90 14.38 3.57
N PHE A 61 4.12 14.27 2.27
CA PHE A 61 4.12 15.40 1.35
C PHE A 61 2.84 15.36 0.52
N ASN A 62 1.99 16.37 0.72
CA ASN A 62 0.75 16.53 -0.01
C ASN A 62 1.02 17.30 -1.30
N PHE A 63 0.34 16.88 -2.38
CA PHE A 63 0.36 17.58 -3.66
C PHE A 63 -0.98 18.32 -3.78
N GLY A 64 -0.94 19.65 -3.74
CA GLY A 64 -2.10 20.52 -3.94
C GLY A 64 -1.97 21.25 -5.28
N PHE A 65 -3.10 21.46 -5.96
CA PHE A 65 -3.16 22.44 -7.04
C PHE A 65 -3.16 23.84 -6.40
N ARG A 66 -2.10 24.59 -6.56
CA ARG A 66 -2.14 26.02 -6.32
C ARG A 66 -2.39 26.68 -7.67
N ALA A 67 -3.59 27.24 -7.87
CA ALA A 67 -3.82 28.12 -9.00
C ALA A 67 -2.87 29.30 -8.85
N ALA A 68 -1.95 29.49 -9.80
CA ALA A 68 -1.24 30.74 -9.92
C ALA A 68 -2.29 31.83 -10.15
N GLN A 69 -2.23 32.94 -9.39
CA GLN A 69 -3.15 34.06 -9.60
C GLN A 69 -2.96 34.55 -11.04
N GLY A 70 -3.94 34.31 -11.92
CA GLY A 70 -3.98 34.77 -13.31
C GLY A 70 -3.39 33.85 -14.35
N GLY A 71 -3.08 32.59 -14.05
CA GLY A 71 -2.55 31.61 -15.01
C GLY A 71 -3.62 30.81 -15.76
N THR A 72 -3.26 30.29 -16.94
CA THR A 72 -4.06 29.33 -17.72
C THR A 72 -4.09 27.97 -17.03
N PRO A 73 -5.01 27.02 -17.38
CA PRO A 73 -5.05 25.67 -16.83
C PRO A 73 -3.73 24.87 -16.92
N GLU A 74 -2.80 25.30 -17.75
CA GLU A 74 -1.49 24.69 -17.95
C GLU A 74 -0.43 25.13 -16.93
N ASP A 75 -0.71 26.20 -16.15
CA ASP A 75 0.20 26.77 -15.15
C ASP A 75 0.01 26.23 -13.73
N TYR A 76 -0.60 25.05 -13.57
CA TYR A 76 -0.80 24.44 -12.25
C TYR A 76 0.48 23.76 -11.77
N SER A 77 1.12 24.30 -10.72
CA SER A 77 2.15 23.56 -10.00
C SER A 77 1.50 22.51 -9.09
N MET A 78 1.91 21.23 -9.24
CA MET A 78 1.41 20.11 -8.45
C MET A 78 2.03 20.03 -7.04
N GLU A 79 2.76 21.03 -6.59
CA GLU A 79 3.57 20.96 -5.38
C GLU A 79 3.18 22.02 -4.37
N VAL A 80 3.13 21.65 -3.09
CA VAL A 80 3.11 22.59 -1.98
C VAL A 80 4.55 22.87 -1.59
N HIS A 81 5.06 24.03 -2.01
CA HIS A 81 6.36 24.55 -1.61
C HIS A 81 6.19 25.65 -0.56
N ASP A 82 7.19 25.80 0.29
CA ASP A 82 7.31 26.99 1.12
C ASP A 82 7.69 28.20 0.24
N ILE A 83 7.83 29.38 0.89
CA ILE A 83 8.21 30.64 0.21
C ILE A 83 9.58 30.58 -0.46
N ASN A 84 10.42 29.58 -0.14
CA ASN A 84 11.75 29.36 -0.71
C ASN A 84 11.76 28.25 -1.78
N GLY A 85 10.60 27.71 -2.16
CA GLY A 85 10.50 26.61 -3.12
C GLY A 85 10.83 25.22 -2.54
N THR A 86 10.91 25.07 -1.22
CA THR A 86 11.16 23.81 -0.55
C THR A 86 9.86 23.02 -0.40
N GLN A 87 9.86 21.73 -0.75
CA GLN A 87 8.72 20.86 -0.57
C GLN A 87 8.39 20.70 0.92
N VAL A 88 7.18 21.09 1.35
CA VAL A 88 6.75 21.05 2.76
C VAL A 88 6.13 19.70 3.06
N GLY A 89 6.72 18.96 4.01
CA GLY A 89 6.19 17.73 4.57
C GLY A 89 5.50 17.97 5.91
N GLU A 90 4.32 17.39 6.08
CA GLU A 90 3.61 17.36 7.35
C GLU A 90 3.97 16.10 8.12
N GLU A 91 4.40 16.25 9.38
CA GLU A 91 4.61 15.08 10.25
C GLU A 91 3.26 14.46 10.60
N ILE A 92 3.15 13.16 10.39
CA ILE A 92 1.93 12.41 10.65
C ILE A 92 2.13 11.40 11.78
N SER A 93 1.07 11.19 12.54
CA SER A 93 1.05 10.21 13.61
C SER A 93 0.09 9.08 13.27
N ASN A 94 0.63 7.95 12.83
CA ASN A 94 -0.13 6.72 12.61
C ASN A 94 -0.14 5.87 13.88
N LEU A 95 -0.87 6.33 14.90
CA LEU A 95 -0.98 5.64 16.18
C LEU A 95 -2.01 4.50 16.16
N SER A 96 -2.80 4.41 15.09
CA SER A 96 -3.80 3.35 14.91
C SER A 96 -4.15 3.18 13.44
N PRO A 97 -4.69 2.01 13.02
CA PRO A 97 -5.17 1.80 11.65
C PRO A 97 -6.18 2.86 11.19
N ASN A 98 -7.08 3.30 12.09
CA ASN A 98 -8.05 4.36 11.77
C ASN A 98 -7.37 5.69 11.46
N SER A 99 -6.29 6.05 12.14
CA SER A 99 -5.54 7.27 11.85
C SER A 99 -4.76 7.14 10.54
N ALA A 100 -4.16 5.98 10.28
CA ALA A 100 -3.47 5.70 9.03
C ALA A 100 -4.41 5.79 7.81
N ILE A 101 -5.62 5.21 7.89
CA ILE A 101 -6.63 5.32 6.83
C ILE A 101 -7.00 6.80 6.57
N LYS A 102 -7.19 7.61 7.61
CA LYS A 102 -7.47 9.04 7.46
C LYS A 102 -6.30 9.80 6.82
N GLN A 103 -5.08 9.35 7.04
CA GLN A 103 -3.86 9.89 6.43
C GLN A 103 -3.61 9.36 5.01
N GLY A 104 -4.53 8.56 4.47
CA GLY A 104 -4.45 8.04 3.11
C GLY A 104 -3.56 6.81 2.95
N PHE A 105 -3.44 5.98 3.99
CA PHE A 105 -2.79 4.67 3.90
C PHE A 105 -3.80 3.55 3.72
N ALA A 106 -3.40 2.51 3.02
CA ALA A 106 -4.11 1.24 2.94
C ALA A 106 -3.13 0.09 3.19
N LEU A 107 -3.57 -1.00 3.83
CA LEU A 107 -2.77 -2.19 4.09
C LEU A 107 -3.46 -3.43 3.55
N VAL A 108 -2.78 -4.12 2.64
CA VAL A 108 -3.11 -5.47 2.20
C VAL A 108 -2.22 -6.42 2.98
N THR A 109 -2.82 -7.30 3.77
CA THR A 109 -2.12 -8.21 4.68
C THR A 109 -1.76 -9.52 3.99
N GLU A 110 -0.68 -10.14 4.42
CA GLU A 110 -0.15 -11.42 3.93
C GLU A 110 -1.21 -12.55 3.98
N GLU A 111 -1.84 -12.74 5.14
CA GLU A 111 -2.82 -13.80 5.37
C GLU A 111 -4.23 -13.38 4.92
N ARG A 112 -4.46 -13.38 3.59
CA ARG A 112 -5.73 -12.96 2.98
C ARG A 112 -6.96 -13.56 3.66
N ARG A 113 -6.96 -14.89 3.90
CA ARG A 113 -8.14 -15.59 4.44
C ARG A 113 -8.38 -15.31 5.91
N ALA A 114 -7.32 -15.11 6.70
CA ALA A 114 -7.42 -14.89 8.13
C ALA A 114 -7.68 -13.42 8.47
N THR A 115 -7.03 -12.49 7.78
CA THR A 115 -7.03 -11.07 8.13
C THR A 115 -7.56 -10.15 7.01
N GLY A 116 -7.56 -10.63 5.77
CA GLY A 116 -7.91 -9.82 4.61
C GLY A 116 -9.40 -9.82 4.25
N ILE A 117 -10.15 -10.92 4.48
CA ILE A 117 -11.55 -11.06 4.06
C ILE A 117 -12.45 -11.54 5.19
N PHE A 118 -13.74 -11.17 5.11
CA PHE A 118 -14.82 -11.72 5.91
C PHE A 118 -15.51 -12.82 5.09
N GLY A 119 -15.03 -14.05 5.17
CA GLY A 119 -15.37 -15.15 4.26
C GLY A 119 -16.86 -15.48 4.15
N ILE A 120 -17.62 -15.29 5.25
CA ILE A 120 -19.07 -15.54 5.30
C ILE A 120 -19.91 -14.39 4.69
N LEU A 121 -19.32 -13.20 4.53
CA LEU A 121 -19.99 -12.04 3.97
C LEU A 121 -19.89 -12.04 2.43
N ASP A 122 -20.82 -11.33 1.80
CA ASP A 122 -20.83 -11.14 0.36
C ASP A 122 -19.71 -10.16 -0.10
N ILE A 123 -19.51 -10.06 -1.40
CA ILE A 123 -18.53 -9.16 -2.02
C ILE A 123 -18.84 -7.71 -1.65
N ARG A 124 -20.12 -7.30 -1.64
CA ARG A 124 -20.53 -5.94 -1.30
C ARG A 124 -20.05 -5.56 0.10
N ALA A 125 -20.39 -6.36 1.11
CA ALA A 125 -19.97 -6.08 2.48
C ALA A 125 -18.44 -6.02 2.61
N ASN A 126 -17.74 -6.96 1.97
CA ASN A 126 -16.28 -6.97 1.94
C ASN A 126 -15.68 -5.74 1.25
N THR A 127 -16.31 -5.22 0.20
CA THR A 127 -15.81 -4.06 -0.55
C THR A 127 -15.98 -2.76 0.24
N VAL A 128 -17.11 -2.56 0.92
CA VAL A 128 -17.43 -1.26 1.54
C VAL A 128 -16.97 -1.09 2.97
N ILE A 129 -16.56 -2.19 3.66
CA ILE A 129 -16.36 -2.21 5.12
C ILE A 129 -15.34 -1.20 5.63
N ALA A 130 -14.28 -0.92 4.87
CA ALA A 130 -13.27 0.07 5.25
C ALA A 130 -13.78 1.53 5.15
N ASN A 131 -14.92 1.76 4.50
CA ASN A 131 -15.43 3.09 4.20
C ASN A 131 -16.89 3.30 4.64
N LEU A 132 -17.39 2.54 5.61
CA LEU A 132 -18.79 2.54 6.04
C LEU A 132 -19.34 3.92 6.41
N LYS A 133 -18.49 4.83 6.89
CA LYS A 133 -18.88 6.20 7.25
C LYS A 133 -19.50 6.96 6.08
N ASN A 134 -19.05 6.70 4.85
CA ASN A 134 -19.52 7.36 3.64
C ASN A 134 -20.89 6.86 3.16
N TYR A 135 -21.40 5.78 3.73
CA TYR A 135 -22.68 5.19 3.39
C TYR A 135 -23.81 5.52 4.38
N LYS A 136 -23.53 6.29 5.44
CA LYS A 136 -24.52 6.67 6.43
C LYS A 136 -25.63 7.54 5.80
N LEU A 137 -26.87 7.27 6.19
CA LEU A 137 -28.05 8.07 5.84
C LEU A 137 -28.26 9.16 6.92
N GLY A 138 -27.68 10.33 6.69
CA GLY A 138 -27.78 11.46 7.62
C GLY A 138 -27.18 11.14 9.00
N LYS A 139 -27.92 11.47 10.08
CA LYS A 139 -27.51 11.25 11.48
C LYS A 139 -27.86 9.85 11.99
N PHE A 140 -28.64 9.08 11.28
CA PHE A 140 -29.06 7.74 11.68
C PHE A 140 -27.97 6.70 11.42
N PRO A 141 -27.92 5.61 12.22
CA PRO A 141 -26.95 4.51 12.03
C PRO A 141 -27.29 3.60 10.84
N LEU A 142 -28.19 4.03 9.95
CA LEU A 142 -28.57 3.30 8.75
C LEU A 142 -27.59 3.56 7.61
N LEU A 143 -27.35 2.54 6.81
CA LEU A 143 -26.48 2.60 5.64
C LEU A 143 -27.31 2.57 4.34
N SER A 144 -26.89 3.33 3.34
CA SER A 144 -27.50 3.37 2.01
C SER A 144 -27.11 2.13 1.20
N ASP A 145 -28.02 1.14 1.12
CA ASP A 145 -27.81 -0.08 0.34
C ASP A 145 -27.56 0.24 -1.15
N ALA A 146 -28.32 1.19 -1.70
CA ALA A 146 -28.16 1.61 -3.09
C ALA A 146 -26.79 2.24 -3.39
N LYS A 147 -26.24 3.04 -2.47
CA LYS A 147 -24.91 3.63 -2.63
C LYS A 147 -23.81 2.57 -2.49
N MET A 148 -23.93 1.66 -1.52
CA MET A 148 -23.02 0.53 -1.38
C MET A 148 -23.03 -0.35 -2.62
N ALA A 149 -24.21 -0.66 -3.18
CA ALA A 149 -24.34 -1.45 -4.39
C ALA A 149 -23.61 -0.80 -5.58
N ARG A 150 -23.90 0.46 -5.85
CA ARG A 150 -23.30 1.21 -6.95
C ARG A 150 -21.78 1.29 -6.85
N ASP A 151 -21.25 1.60 -5.67
CA ASP A 151 -19.81 1.69 -5.47
C ASP A 151 -19.13 0.31 -5.57
N THR A 152 -19.82 -0.76 -5.17
CA THR A 152 -19.32 -2.13 -5.33
C THR A 152 -19.29 -2.53 -6.80
N ASP A 153 -20.34 -2.26 -7.59
CA ASP A 153 -20.38 -2.57 -9.02
C ASP A 153 -19.26 -1.83 -9.75
N ARG A 154 -19.03 -0.56 -9.41
CA ARG A 154 -17.88 0.21 -9.94
C ARG A 154 -16.54 -0.45 -9.62
N MET A 155 -16.37 -1.02 -8.41
CA MET A 155 -15.12 -1.71 -8.06
C MET A 155 -15.00 -3.07 -8.73
N ILE A 156 -16.10 -3.80 -8.92
CA ILE A 156 -16.11 -5.05 -9.69
C ILE A 156 -15.60 -4.79 -11.11
N GLU A 157 -16.09 -3.75 -11.75
CA GLU A 157 -15.66 -3.36 -13.09
C GLU A 157 -14.20 -2.87 -13.10
N ALA A 158 -13.84 -1.91 -12.24
CA ALA A 158 -12.52 -1.29 -12.20
C ALA A 158 -11.38 -2.26 -11.86
N MET A 159 -11.65 -3.28 -11.03
CA MET A 159 -10.68 -4.32 -10.64
C MET A 159 -10.82 -5.59 -11.49
N HIS A 160 -11.70 -5.61 -12.48
CA HIS A 160 -11.99 -6.80 -13.29
C HIS A 160 -12.27 -8.05 -12.45
N ILE A 161 -13.15 -7.92 -11.44
CA ILE A 161 -13.52 -9.03 -10.54
C ILE A 161 -14.48 -9.97 -11.27
N LYS A 162 -14.08 -11.24 -11.44
CA LYS A 162 -14.93 -12.27 -12.05
C LYS A 162 -15.91 -12.82 -11.02
N THR A 163 -17.15 -12.39 -11.08
CA THR A 163 -18.24 -12.82 -10.19
C THR A 163 -19.60 -12.75 -10.87
N PRO A 164 -20.55 -13.65 -10.54
CA PRO A 164 -21.90 -13.57 -11.07
C PRO A 164 -22.71 -12.40 -10.49
N SER A 165 -22.41 -11.98 -9.27
CA SER A 165 -23.06 -10.83 -8.62
C SER A 165 -22.30 -10.36 -7.39
N GLN A 166 -22.53 -9.12 -6.96
CA GLN A 166 -21.97 -8.57 -5.72
C GLN A 166 -22.52 -9.24 -4.44
N ARG A 167 -23.58 -10.07 -4.55
CA ARG A 167 -24.17 -10.84 -3.44
C ARG A 167 -23.52 -12.22 -3.27
N GLN A 168 -22.62 -12.61 -4.17
CA GLN A 168 -21.80 -13.82 -4.03
C GLN A 168 -20.97 -13.74 -2.75
N GLN A 169 -20.95 -14.81 -1.94
CA GLN A 169 -20.04 -14.90 -0.80
C GLN A 169 -18.58 -14.89 -1.28
N ILE A 170 -17.73 -14.08 -0.64
CA ILE A 170 -16.36 -13.88 -1.08
C ILE A 170 -15.52 -15.17 -1.02
N LYS A 171 -15.83 -16.09 -0.08
CA LYS A 171 -15.12 -17.38 0.03
C LYS A 171 -15.24 -18.26 -1.22
N ASN A 172 -16.28 -18.03 -2.04
CA ASN A 172 -16.55 -18.82 -3.24
C ASN A 172 -15.80 -18.27 -4.48
N LEU A 173 -15.08 -17.16 -4.35
CA LEU A 173 -14.22 -16.63 -5.39
C LEU A 173 -12.85 -17.33 -5.40
N SER A 174 -12.19 -17.34 -6.57
CA SER A 174 -10.78 -17.71 -6.67
C SER A 174 -9.90 -16.75 -5.85
N GLY A 175 -8.70 -17.17 -5.48
CA GLY A 175 -7.75 -16.36 -4.70
C GLY A 175 -7.47 -15.01 -5.33
N GLY A 176 -7.25 -14.96 -6.65
CA GLY A 176 -7.02 -13.71 -7.37
C GLY A 176 -8.23 -12.76 -7.33
N ASN A 177 -9.47 -13.27 -7.47
CA ASN A 177 -10.66 -12.44 -7.36
C ASN A 177 -10.91 -11.96 -5.92
N GLN A 178 -10.64 -12.78 -4.90
CA GLN A 178 -10.65 -12.33 -3.51
C GLN A 178 -9.68 -11.16 -3.28
N GLN A 179 -8.47 -11.26 -3.82
CA GLN A 179 -7.45 -10.22 -3.72
C GLN A 179 -7.91 -8.93 -4.40
N LYS A 180 -8.50 -9.02 -5.59
CA LYS A 180 -9.07 -7.88 -6.29
C LYS A 180 -10.20 -7.19 -5.51
N VAL A 181 -11.03 -7.95 -4.77
CA VAL A 181 -12.02 -7.36 -3.85
C VAL A 181 -11.33 -6.56 -2.74
N ILE A 182 -10.22 -7.06 -2.18
CA ILE A 182 -9.45 -6.34 -1.16
C ILE A 182 -8.86 -5.04 -1.74
N PHE A 183 -8.29 -5.07 -2.95
CA PHE A 183 -7.85 -3.85 -3.63
C PHE A 183 -9.00 -2.87 -3.84
N GLY A 184 -10.14 -3.32 -4.35
CA GLY A 184 -11.35 -2.50 -4.53
C GLY A 184 -11.83 -1.86 -3.22
N ARG A 185 -11.81 -2.60 -2.10
CA ARG A 185 -12.10 -2.08 -0.75
C ARG A 185 -11.24 -0.88 -0.42
N TRP A 186 -9.93 -1.01 -0.62
CA TRP A 186 -9.00 0.06 -0.30
C TRP A 186 -9.12 1.24 -1.27
N MET A 187 -9.36 0.99 -2.55
CA MET A 187 -9.56 2.08 -3.51
C MET A 187 -10.76 2.97 -3.18
N LEU A 188 -11.80 2.44 -2.52
CA LEU A 188 -12.92 3.24 -2.01
C LEU A 188 -12.52 4.23 -0.90
N THR A 189 -11.40 4.03 -0.23
CA THR A 189 -10.85 4.99 0.74
C THR A 189 -9.98 6.06 0.10
N ASN A 190 -9.72 5.95 -1.22
CA ASN A 190 -8.83 6.81 -2.00
C ASN A 190 -7.44 7.01 -1.35
N PRO A 191 -6.67 5.95 -1.11
CA PRO A 191 -5.39 6.05 -0.45
C PRO A 191 -4.35 6.74 -1.35
N ASP A 192 -3.38 7.39 -0.73
CA ASP A 192 -2.17 7.90 -1.39
C ASP A 192 -1.06 6.85 -1.39
N VAL A 193 -1.01 6.03 -0.34
CA VAL A 193 0.01 5.02 -0.09
C VAL A 193 -0.63 3.66 0.14
N LEU A 194 -0.17 2.66 -0.62
CA LEU A 194 -0.56 1.26 -0.46
C LEU A 194 0.60 0.48 0.13
N LEU A 195 0.34 -0.19 1.23
CA LEU A 195 1.23 -1.13 1.89
C LEU A 195 0.76 -2.54 1.51
N LEU A 196 1.57 -3.28 0.79
CA LEU A 196 1.23 -4.60 0.25
C LEU A 196 2.17 -5.65 0.86
N ASP A 197 1.62 -6.53 1.68
CA ASP A 197 2.35 -7.63 2.31
C ASP A 197 2.01 -8.93 1.60
N ASP A 198 2.97 -9.46 0.84
CA ASP A 198 2.85 -10.66 0.00
C ASP A 198 1.51 -10.71 -0.80
N PRO A 199 1.20 -9.69 -1.63
CA PRO A 199 -0.14 -9.49 -2.20
C PRO A 199 -0.57 -10.62 -3.16
N THR A 200 0.34 -11.48 -3.56
CA THR A 200 0.13 -12.58 -4.50
C THR A 200 0.23 -13.96 -3.84
N ARG A 201 0.42 -14.02 -2.51
CA ARG A 201 0.54 -15.26 -1.78
C ARG A 201 -0.71 -16.15 -1.94
N GLY A 202 -0.50 -17.39 -2.30
CA GLY A 202 -1.57 -18.38 -2.48
C GLY A 202 -2.53 -18.04 -3.63
N ILE A 203 -2.04 -17.36 -4.67
CA ILE A 203 -2.73 -17.08 -5.92
C ILE A 203 -2.08 -17.90 -7.04
N ASP A 204 -2.88 -18.39 -7.99
CA ASP A 204 -2.37 -19.08 -9.16
C ASP A 204 -1.56 -18.14 -10.08
N VAL A 205 -0.65 -18.72 -10.88
CA VAL A 205 0.32 -17.96 -11.69
C VAL A 205 -0.37 -16.99 -12.65
N GLY A 206 -1.47 -17.38 -13.29
CA GLY A 206 -2.18 -16.52 -14.22
C GLY A 206 -2.81 -15.30 -13.53
N ALA A 207 -3.39 -15.54 -12.35
CA ALA A 207 -3.99 -14.46 -11.57
C ALA A 207 -2.94 -13.54 -10.89
N LYS A 208 -1.73 -14.04 -10.57
CA LYS A 208 -0.62 -13.19 -10.11
C LYS A 208 -0.31 -12.08 -11.11
N TYR A 209 -0.24 -12.43 -12.40
CA TYR A 209 0.03 -11.46 -13.45
C TYR A 209 -1.00 -10.32 -13.48
N GLU A 210 -2.29 -10.66 -13.36
CA GLU A 210 -3.37 -9.66 -13.29
C GLU A 210 -3.20 -8.72 -12.05
N ILE A 211 -2.65 -9.22 -10.94
CA ILE A 211 -2.36 -8.40 -9.75
C ILE A 211 -1.15 -7.48 -9.98
N TYR A 212 -0.10 -7.95 -10.67
CA TYR A 212 1.05 -7.07 -11.01
C TYR A 212 0.64 -5.94 -11.95
N GLU A 213 -0.17 -6.22 -12.96
CA GLU A 213 -0.72 -5.19 -13.86
C GLU A 213 -1.54 -4.16 -13.08
N LEU A 214 -2.38 -4.63 -12.13
CA LEU A 214 -3.15 -3.75 -11.25
C LEU A 214 -2.24 -2.85 -10.41
N ILE A 215 -1.21 -3.40 -9.75
CA ILE A 215 -0.24 -2.66 -8.94
C ILE A 215 0.47 -1.60 -9.79
N GLN A 216 0.97 -1.97 -10.97
CA GLN A 216 1.61 -1.03 -11.89
C GLN A 216 0.66 0.07 -12.38
N SER A 217 -0.59 -0.28 -12.67
CA SER A 217 -1.62 0.69 -13.06
C SER A 217 -1.89 1.71 -11.96
N LEU A 218 -2.00 1.27 -10.70
CA LEU A 218 -2.18 2.16 -9.54
C LEU A 218 -0.99 3.09 -9.34
N ALA A 219 0.24 2.60 -9.52
CA ALA A 219 1.45 3.42 -9.46
C ALA A 219 1.46 4.49 -10.56
N LYS A 220 1.11 4.13 -11.81
CA LYS A 220 0.96 5.08 -12.93
C LYS A 220 -0.10 6.15 -12.67
N GLN A 221 -1.14 5.84 -11.89
CA GLN A 221 -2.15 6.81 -11.43
C GLN A 221 -1.64 7.72 -10.28
N GLY A 222 -0.37 7.59 -9.89
CA GLY A 222 0.28 8.40 -8.86
C GLY A 222 0.12 7.90 -7.43
N LYS A 223 -0.40 6.68 -7.24
CA LYS A 223 -0.35 6.00 -5.92
C LYS A 223 1.08 5.59 -5.64
N SER A 224 1.52 5.71 -4.41
CA SER A 224 2.84 5.24 -3.97
C SER A 224 2.66 3.91 -3.26
N ILE A 225 3.54 2.95 -3.54
CA ILE A 225 3.35 1.57 -3.12
C ILE A 225 4.60 1.09 -2.41
N ILE A 226 4.45 0.48 -1.24
CA ILE A 226 5.49 -0.32 -0.59
C ILE A 226 5.04 -1.77 -0.67
N MET A 227 5.84 -2.61 -1.34
CA MET A 227 5.52 -4.01 -1.59
C MET A 227 6.55 -4.93 -0.95
N VAL A 228 6.13 -5.72 0.01
CA VAL A 228 6.87 -6.89 0.52
C VAL A 228 6.51 -8.07 -0.37
N SER A 229 7.48 -8.89 -0.74
CA SER A 229 7.24 -10.22 -1.30
C SER A 229 8.31 -11.21 -0.84
N SER A 230 7.89 -12.43 -0.57
CA SER A 230 8.76 -13.58 -0.31
C SER A 230 9.38 -14.14 -1.60
N GLU A 231 8.82 -13.78 -2.77
CA GLU A 231 9.30 -14.21 -4.08
C GLU A 231 10.17 -13.11 -4.73
N MET A 232 11.49 -13.31 -4.74
CA MET A 232 12.44 -12.35 -5.32
C MET A 232 12.11 -11.93 -6.76
N PRO A 233 11.68 -12.85 -7.66
CA PRO A 233 11.32 -12.45 -9.03
C PRO A 233 10.16 -11.45 -9.10
N GLU A 234 9.25 -11.46 -8.13
CA GLU A 234 8.15 -10.50 -8.06
C GLU A 234 8.67 -9.08 -7.80
N LEU A 235 9.59 -8.94 -6.84
CA LEU A 235 10.21 -7.65 -6.52
C LEU A 235 11.04 -7.13 -7.70
N LEU A 236 11.87 -7.99 -8.30
CA LEU A 236 12.71 -7.63 -9.43
C LEU A 236 11.91 -7.21 -10.67
N GLY A 237 10.77 -7.87 -10.92
CA GLY A 237 9.91 -7.59 -12.08
C GLY A 237 8.94 -6.43 -11.90
N THR A 238 8.70 -5.99 -10.65
CA THR A 238 7.62 -5.04 -10.37
C THR A 238 8.11 -3.73 -9.77
N CYS A 239 9.18 -3.77 -8.95
CA CYS A 239 9.62 -2.63 -8.15
C CYS A 239 10.64 -1.74 -8.86
N ASN A 240 10.59 -0.44 -8.58
CA ASN A 240 11.56 0.53 -9.10
C ASN A 240 12.89 0.46 -8.38
N ARG A 241 12.87 0.19 -7.08
CA ARG A 241 14.02 -0.09 -6.21
C ARG A 241 13.56 -0.92 -5.03
N ILE A 242 14.51 -1.52 -4.32
CA ILE A 242 14.26 -2.49 -3.27
C ILE A 242 15.06 -2.11 -2.03
N LEU A 243 14.38 -1.95 -0.88
CA LEU A 243 15.01 -1.92 0.43
C LEU A 243 15.27 -3.37 0.87
N VAL A 244 16.44 -3.64 1.38
CA VAL A 244 16.79 -4.96 1.89
C VAL A 244 16.85 -4.91 3.40
N MET A 245 16.03 -5.72 4.05
CA MET A 245 15.96 -5.83 5.50
C MET A 245 16.77 -7.00 6.01
N SER A 246 17.50 -6.78 7.11
CA SER A 246 18.25 -7.80 7.84
C SER A 246 18.12 -7.54 9.34
N ALA A 247 17.69 -8.54 10.12
CA ALA A 247 17.57 -8.48 11.58
C ALA A 247 16.87 -7.22 12.11
N GLY A 248 15.75 -6.81 11.47
CA GLY A 248 14.94 -5.68 11.88
C GLY A 248 15.47 -4.30 11.47
N GLN A 249 16.49 -4.23 10.62
CA GLN A 249 17.09 -2.99 10.11
C GLN A 249 17.12 -2.97 8.59
N ILE A 250 17.19 -1.79 7.98
CA ILE A 250 17.48 -1.64 6.56
C ILE A 250 18.99 -1.83 6.38
N ALA A 251 19.39 -2.96 5.78
CA ALA A 251 20.78 -3.31 5.51
C ALA A 251 21.34 -2.58 4.28
N GLY A 252 20.46 -2.17 3.37
CA GLY A 252 20.83 -1.42 2.17
C GLY A 252 19.64 -1.20 1.23
N GLU A 253 19.94 -0.53 0.14
CA GLU A 253 19.01 -0.24 -0.96
C GLU A 253 19.59 -0.78 -2.25
N TYR A 254 18.76 -1.34 -3.11
CA TYR A 254 19.15 -1.91 -4.39
C TYR A 254 18.22 -1.45 -5.52
N VAL A 255 18.81 -1.10 -6.64
CA VAL A 255 18.07 -0.80 -7.87
C VAL A 255 18.28 -1.96 -8.85
N PRO A 256 17.22 -2.68 -9.26
CA PRO A 256 17.34 -3.80 -10.19
C PRO A 256 18.03 -3.38 -11.50
N THR A 257 19.00 -4.18 -11.94
CA THR A 257 19.76 -3.94 -13.18
C THR A 257 19.11 -4.58 -14.40
N GLY A 258 18.19 -5.53 -14.16
CA GLY A 258 17.58 -6.38 -15.19
C GLY A 258 18.33 -7.71 -15.40
N ASP A 259 19.48 -7.91 -14.80
CA ASP A 259 20.14 -9.23 -14.70
C ASP A 259 19.65 -9.94 -13.43
N GLY A 260 18.62 -10.74 -13.56
CA GLY A 260 17.95 -11.36 -12.42
C GLY A 260 18.86 -12.21 -11.54
N LYS A 261 19.94 -12.81 -12.07
CA LYS A 261 20.88 -13.59 -11.27
C LYS A 261 21.79 -12.69 -10.42
N VAL A 262 22.38 -11.68 -11.03
CA VAL A 262 23.23 -10.68 -10.34
C VAL A 262 22.42 -9.92 -9.30
N ASP A 263 21.19 -9.54 -9.66
CA ASP A 263 20.26 -8.82 -8.76
C ASP A 263 19.94 -9.65 -7.52
N GLN A 264 19.63 -10.95 -7.68
CA GLN A 264 19.34 -11.86 -6.56
C GLN A 264 20.55 -12.05 -5.64
N GLU A 265 21.75 -12.29 -6.18
CA GLU A 265 22.97 -12.46 -5.40
C GLU A 265 23.25 -11.23 -4.52
N LYS A 266 23.13 -10.04 -5.09
CA LYS A 266 23.37 -8.77 -4.36
C LYS A 266 22.33 -8.52 -3.25
N ILE A 267 21.07 -8.82 -3.49
CA ILE A 267 20.02 -8.68 -2.48
C ILE A 267 20.25 -9.68 -1.35
N LEU A 268 20.63 -10.92 -1.65
CA LEU A 268 20.95 -11.94 -0.64
C LEU A 268 22.18 -11.58 0.20
N GLU A 269 23.23 -11.01 -0.40
CA GLU A 269 24.39 -10.48 0.34
C GLU A 269 23.95 -9.43 1.37
N LEU A 270 23.09 -8.48 0.96
CA LEU A 270 22.56 -7.45 1.86
C LEU A 270 21.67 -8.04 2.95
N ALA A 271 20.81 -9.01 2.62
CA ALA A 271 19.90 -9.65 3.56
C ALA A 271 20.65 -10.45 4.65
N ALA A 272 21.83 -10.96 4.34
CA ALA A 272 22.68 -11.71 5.27
C ALA A 272 23.60 -10.82 6.13
N LYS A 273 23.68 -9.51 5.87
CA LYS A 273 24.70 -8.61 6.43
C LYS A 273 24.68 -8.50 7.97
N ASN A 274 23.54 -8.66 8.61
CA ASN A 274 23.36 -8.46 10.05
C ASN A 274 22.94 -9.76 10.79
N LEU A 275 23.13 -10.95 10.16
CA LEU A 275 22.84 -12.25 10.77
C LEU A 275 23.98 -12.73 11.70
#